data_5be7c2545620048e66267d6f18a50884
#
_entry.id   5be7c2545620048e66267d6f18a50884
#
_cell.length_a   1.000
_cell.length_b   1.000
_cell.length_c   1.000
_cell.angle_alpha   90.00
_cell.angle_beta   90.00
_cell.angle_gamma   90.00
#
_symmetry.space_group_name_H-M   'P 1'
#
loop_
_entity.id
_entity.type
_entity.pdbx_description
1 polymer ?
#
loop_
_entity_poly.entity_id
_entity_poly.type
_entity_poly.pdbx_seq_one_letter_code
_entity_poly.pdbx_strand_id
1 'polypeptide(L)'
;MNKKVYVANLPPQVGEPELETLFSKAGSVMSVKIVKDKQTGQPRGIAFVEMSTQWEARRAVSMLNRMDFMGKNLLVKEARESRGFRGGS
;
A
#
# COMPACT_ATOMS: atom_id res chain seq x y z
N MET A 1 -9.90 -6.22 -12.43
CA MET A 1 -8.55 -5.70 -12.51
C MET A 1 -8.14 -5.10 -11.23
N ASN A 2 -6.93 -5.35 -10.84
CA ASN A 2 -6.51 -4.97 -9.52
C ASN A 2 -5.67 -3.70 -9.57
N LYS A 3 -6.21 -2.64 -8.99
CA LYS A 3 -5.52 -1.35 -8.91
C LYS A 3 -5.01 -1.07 -7.51
N LYS A 4 -5.17 -2.02 -6.61
CA LYS A 4 -4.82 -1.81 -5.21
C LYS A 4 -3.49 -2.46 -4.90
N VAL A 5 -2.69 -1.78 -4.09
CA VAL A 5 -1.35 -2.23 -3.72
C VAL A 5 -1.30 -2.37 -2.21
N TYR A 6 -0.72 -3.47 -1.77
CA TYR A 6 -0.52 -3.75 -0.35
C TYR A 6 0.89 -3.33 0.02
N VAL A 7 1.00 -2.56 1.11
CA VAL A 7 2.29 -2.06 1.58
C VAL A 7 2.46 -2.49 3.03
N ALA A 8 3.61 -3.05 3.33
CA ALA A 8 3.89 -3.53 4.67
C ALA A 8 5.26 -3.06 5.13
N ASN A 9 5.55 -3.29 6.39
CA ASN A 9 6.79 -2.89 7.02
C ASN A 9 6.99 -1.38 7.03
N LEU A 10 5.88 -0.65 7.21
CA LEU A 10 5.92 0.80 7.25
C LEU A 10 6.43 1.29 8.60
N PRO A 11 7.24 2.36 8.62
CA PRO A 11 7.56 2.99 9.89
C PRO A 11 6.30 3.54 10.55
N PRO A 12 6.23 3.56 11.88
CA PRO A 12 5.02 3.99 12.55
C PRO A 12 4.69 5.47 12.35
N GLN A 13 5.68 6.28 12.01
CA GLN A 13 5.45 7.72 11.84
C GLN A 13 4.94 8.08 10.45
N VAL A 14 4.84 7.11 9.53
CA VAL A 14 4.38 7.38 8.16
C VAL A 14 2.88 7.59 8.16
N GLY A 15 2.44 8.68 7.55
CA GLY A 15 1.03 8.97 7.38
C GLY A 15 0.61 8.86 5.94
N GLU A 16 -0.68 9.16 5.70
CA GLU A 16 -1.21 9.09 4.34
C GLU A 16 -0.49 10.03 3.38
N PRO A 17 -0.17 11.29 3.78
CA PRO A 17 0.52 12.17 2.84
C PRO A 17 1.88 11.64 2.39
N GLU A 18 2.61 11.01 3.28
CA GLU A 18 3.92 10.46 2.91
C GLU A 18 3.77 9.34 1.89
N LEU A 19 2.77 8.48 2.09
CA LEU A 19 2.54 7.40 1.15
C LEU A 19 2.05 7.92 -0.18
N GLU A 20 1.17 8.91 -0.16
CA GLU A 20 0.68 9.48 -1.39
C GLU A 20 1.83 10.07 -2.20
N THR A 21 2.71 10.79 -1.54
CA THR A 21 3.86 11.38 -2.22
C THR A 21 4.75 10.30 -2.80
N LEU A 22 5.01 9.26 -2.01
CA LEU A 22 5.89 8.19 -2.48
C LEU A 22 5.30 7.46 -3.68
N PHE A 23 4.02 7.11 -3.61
CA PHE A 23 3.40 6.34 -4.68
C PHE A 23 3.08 7.19 -5.89
N SER A 24 3.03 8.51 -5.73
CA SER A 24 2.85 9.40 -6.87
C SER A 24 4.00 9.31 -7.86
N LYS A 25 5.13 8.80 -7.43
CA LYS A 25 6.26 8.60 -8.33
C LYS A 25 5.98 7.49 -9.34
N ALA A 26 5.06 6.59 -9.03
CA ALA A 26 4.72 5.48 -9.91
C ALA A 26 3.49 5.76 -10.75
N GLY A 27 2.66 6.72 -10.36
CA GLY A 27 1.45 7.02 -11.09
C GLY A 27 0.48 7.83 -10.25
N SER A 28 -0.76 7.87 -10.68
CA SER A 28 -1.78 8.64 -9.98
C SER A 28 -2.35 7.83 -8.83
N VAL A 29 -2.33 8.41 -7.64
CA VAL A 29 -2.85 7.77 -6.44
C VAL A 29 -4.30 8.19 -6.26
N MET A 30 -5.19 7.21 -6.17
CA MET A 30 -6.61 7.48 -5.97
C MET A 30 -6.98 7.53 -4.51
N SER A 31 -6.38 6.67 -3.70
CA SER A 31 -6.67 6.67 -2.27
C SER A 31 -5.54 5.97 -1.52
N VAL A 32 -5.43 6.31 -0.24
CA VAL A 32 -4.47 5.69 0.66
C VAL A 32 -5.22 5.36 1.94
N LYS A 33 -5.04 4.13 2.42
CA LYS A 33 -5.64 3.73 3.67
C LYS A 33 -4.60 3.05 4.54
N ILE A 34 -4.31 3.64 5.68
CA ILE A 34 -3.38 3.06 6.65
C ILE A 34 -4.18 2.23 7.64
N VAL A 35 -3.75 0.98 7.84
CA VAL A 35 -4.44 0.07 8.75
C VAL A 35 -3.96 0.36 10.17
N LYS A 36 -4.91 0.53 11.07
CA LYS A 36 -4.59 0.80 12.47
C LYS A 36 -5.23 -0.26 13.35
N ASP A 37 -4.62 -0.48 14.50
CA ASP A 37 -5.16 -1.40 15.48
C ASP A 37 -6.44 -0.80 16.06
N LYS A 38 -7.51 -1.59 16.11
CA LYS A 38 -8.79 -1.09 16.58
C LYS A 38 -8.77 -0.73 18.05
N GLN A 39 -7.98 -1.44 18.82
CA GLN A 39 -7.97 -1.22 20.27
C GLN A 39 -7.08 -0.08 20.68
N THR A 40 -5.94 0.06 20.06
CA THR A 40 -4.95 1.06 20.47
C THR A 40 -4.90 2.26 19.56
N GLY A 41 -5.42 2.15 18.33
CA GLY A 41 -5.31 3.20 17.34
C GLY A 41 -3.93 3.33 16.73
N GLN A 42 -3.03 2.45 17.06
CA GLN A 42 -1.66 2.51 16.57
C GLN A 42 -1.56 1.94 15.16
N PRO A 43 -0.70 2.52 14.31
CA PRO A 43 -0.47 1.96 12.98
C PRO A 43 0.13 0.56 13.08
N ARG A 44 -0.32 -0.31 12.21
CA ARG A 44 0.17 -1.69 12.20
C ARG A 44 1.30 -1.91 11.21
N GLY A 45 1.76 -0.85 10.56
CA GLY A 45 2.81 -0.98 9.58
C GLY A 45 2.32 -1.48 8.23
N ILE A 46 1.02 -1.41 8.01
CA ILE A 46 0.37 -1.91 6.80
C ILE A 46 -0.51 -0.81 6.22
N ALA A 47 -0.53 -0.71 4.89
CA ALA A 47 -1.42 0.23 4.23
C ALA A 47 -1.86 -0.34 2.90
N PHE A 48 -2.93 0.21 2.36
CA PHE A 48 -3.40 -0.09 1.02
C PHE A 48 -3.42 1.19 0.23
N VAL A 49 -2.87 1.16 -0.97
CA VAL A 49 -2.85 2.31 -1.87
C VAL A 49 -3.56 1.89 -3.14
N GLU A 50 -4.55 2.68 -3.54
CA GLU A 50 -5.25 2.43 -4.79
C GLU A 50 -4.74 3.39 -5.85
N MET A 51 -4.27 2.82 -6.95
CA MET A 51 -3.79 3.61 -8.08
C MET A 51 -4.91 3.77 -9.10
N SER A 52 -4.73 4.66 -10.06
CA SER A 52 -5.78 4.91 -11.04
C SER A 52 -5.91 3.79 -12.07
N THR A 53 -4.83 3.06 -12.32
CA THR A 53 -4.88 1.93 -13.25
C THR A 53 -4.08 0.76 -12.70
N GLN A 54 -4.34 -0.43 -13.26
CA GLN A 54 -3.58 -1.59 -12.83
C GLN A 54 -2.12 -1.51 -13.30
N TRP A 55 -1.86 -0.80 -14.38
CA TRP A 55 -0.50 -0.62 -14.84
C TRP A 55 0.32 0.19 -13.85
N GLU A 56 -0.30 1.23 -13.30
CA GLU A 56 0.37 2.03 -12.29
C GLU A 56 0.57 1.25 -11.00
N ALA A 57 -0.39 0.39 -10.67
CA ALA A 57 -0.23 -0.46 -9.49
C ALA A 57 0.97 -1.40 -9.66
N ARG A 58 1.09 -2.00 -10.84
CA ARG A 58 2.24 -2.87 -11.11
C ARG A 58 3.55 -2.11 -11.10
N ARG A 59 3.52 -0.90 -11.64
CA ARG A 59 4.72 -0.07 -11.62
C ARG A 59 5.11 0.27 -10.19
N ALA A 60 4.14 0.55 -9.34
CA ALA A 60 4.42 0.85 -7.94
C ALA A 60 5.09 -0.33 -7.26
N VAL A 61 4.58 -1.54 -7.51
CA VAL A 61 5.22 -2.72 -6.93
C VAL A 61 6.65 -2.84 -7.40
N SER A 62 6.86 -2.68 -8.70
CA SER A 62 8.19 -2.83 -9.27
C SER A 62 9.16 -1.79 -8.74
N MET A 63 8.71 -0.55 -8.61
CA MET A 63 9.57 0.54 -8.21
C MET A 63 9.84 0.59 -6.71
N LEU A 64 8.84 0.22 -5.91
CA LEU A 64 8.89 0.52 -4.49
C LEU A 64 9.10 -0.69 -3.60
N ASN A 65 8.96 -1.90 -4.14
CA ASN A 65 9.18 -3.08 -3.34
C ASN A 65 10.64 -3.15 -2.92
N ARG A 66 10.86 -3.34 -1.63
CA ARG A 66 12.17 -3.41 -1.01
C ARG A 66 12.92 -2.09 -1.00
N MET A 67 12.23 -1.00 -1.30
CA MET A 67 12.83 0.31 -1.21
C MET A 67 13.06 0.68 0.24
N ASP A 68 14.20 1.30 0.51
CA ASP A 68 14.49 1.81 1.85
C ASP A 68 13.71 3.10 2.04
N PHE A 69 12.78 3.11 2.97
CA PHE A 69 11.93 4.27 3.22
C PHE A 69 11.98 4.57 4.71
N MET A 70 12.60 5.69 5.04
CA MET A 70 12.72 6.14 6.43
C MET A 70 13.32 5.07 7.34
N GLY A 71 14.29 4.34 6.81
CA GLY A 71 15.02 3.36 7.57
C GLY A 71 14.45 1.96 7.56
N LYS A 72 13.38 1.73 6.82
CA LYS A 72 12.80 0.40 6.71
C LYS A 72 12.62 0.01 5.25
N ASN A 73 12.83 -1.25 4.97
CA ASN A 73 12.57 -1.78 3.63
C ASN A 73 11.09 -2.07 3.47
N LEU A 74 10.46 -1.40 2.54
CA LEU A 74 9.05 -1.61 2.28
C LEU A 74 8.81 -2.96 1.61
N LEU A 75 7.69 -3.57 1.96
CA LEU A 75 7.20 -4.72 1.22
C LEU A 75 5.97 -4.25 0.45
N VAL A 76 6.06 -4.31 -0.88
CA VAL A 76 5.00 -3.79 -1.74
C VAL A 76 4.61 -4.88 -2.71
N LYS A 77 3.32 -5.17 -2.78
CA LYS A 77 2.82 -6.17 -3.72
C LYS A 77 1.39 -5.85 -4.08
N GLU A 78 0.89 -6.48 -5.13
CA GLU A 78 -0.50 -6.31 -5.51
C GLU A 78 -1.41 -6.88 -4.45
N ALA A 79 -2.41 -6.10 -4.07
CA ALA A 79 -3.37 -6.55 -3.08
C ALA A 79 -4.41 -7.40 -3.77
N ARG A 80 -4.73 -8.54 -3.16
CA ARG A 80 -5.79 -9.35 -3.70
C ARG A 80 -7.13 -8.81 -3.24
N GLU A 81 -8.11 -8.97 -4.10
CA GLU A 81 -9.46 -8.58 -3.73
C GLU A 81 -10.03 -9.62 -2.80
N SER A 82 -10.50 -9.17 -1.66
CA SER A 82 -10.94 -10.09 -0.63
C SER A 82 -12.14 -10.91 -1.05
N ARG A 83 -13.00 -10.37 -1.88
CA ARG A 83 -14.17 -11.12 -2.29
C ARG A 83 -13.83 -12.32 -3.15
N GLY A 84 -12.68 -12.28 -3.68
CA GLY A 84 -12.23 -13.43 -4.38
C GLY A 84 -12.09 -14.61 -3.50
N PHE A 85 -12.19 -14.42 -2.41
CA PHE A 85 -12.01 -15.42 -1.55
C PHE A 85 -12.97 -15.88 -0.90
N ARG A 86 -13.81 -15.70 -0.94
CA ARG A 86 -14.70 -16.12 -0.42
C ARG A 86 -15.31 -17.09 -0.78
N GLY A 87 -15.05 -17.16 -1.21
CA GLY A 87 -15.28 -17.90 -1.52
C GLY A 87 -15.32 -18.63 -1.64
N GLY A 88 -15.00 -18.45 -1.69
CA GLY A 88 -14.87 -18.99 -1.62
C GLY A 88 -14.91 -19.21 -1.37
N SER A 89 -14.90 -18.77 -1.22
CA SER A 89 -14.90 -18.90 -0.89
C SER A 89 -15.05 -19.16 -0.89
#